data_6b18220e5d69fa23017d9f8a3f84badc
#
_entry.id   6b18220e5d69fa23017d9f8a3f84badc
#
_cell.length_a   1.000
_cell.length_b   1.000
_cell.length_c   1.000
_cell.angle_alpha   90.00
_cell.angle_beta   90.00
_cell.angle_gamma   90.00
#
_symmetry.space_group_name_H-M   'P 1'
#
loop_
_entity.id
_entity.type
_entity.pdbx_description
1 polymer ?
#
loop_
_entity_poly.entity_id
_entity_poly.type
_entity_poly.pdbx_seq_one_letter_code
_entity_poly.pdbx_strand_id
1 'polypeptide(L)'
;ASKGEGLGNKFLANIRETDAIIHVLRCFENDNITHVDGTIDPVRDKEIIDTELQLKDLETVESRIGKVSKQAATGDKTAKRLFDILSRYKAALEQGKSARTVELDKEDRKAVHDLHLLTDKPVLYVCNVDEKSAAKGNSHVDAVREAIRDENAELLIVAAATEADIAELE
;
A
#
# COMPACT_ATOMS: atom_id res chain seq x y z
N ALA A 1 6.82 13.11 1.02
CA ALA A 1 7.79 12.49 0.10
C ALA A 1 7.76 13.10 -1.31
N SER A 2 6.68 13.76 -1.69
CA SER A 2 6.43 14.28 -3.06
C SER A 2 7.31 15.45 -3.52
N LYS A 3 8.15 16.04 -2.68
CA LYS A 3 9.04 17.17 -3.03
C LYS A 3 10.54 16.87 -2.96
N GLY A 4 10.93 15.64 -2.71
CA GLY A 4 12.33 15.22 -2.64
C GLY A 4 12.66 14.20 -3.72
N GLU A 5 13.00 14.66 -4.89
CA GLU A 5 13.18 13.86 -6.12
C GLU A 5 14.16 12.67 -6.04
N GLY A 6 14.98 12.55 -5.02
CA GLY A 6 15.97 11.46 -4.92
C GLY A 6 15.61 10.35 -3.92
N LEU A 7 15.16 10.72 -2.71
CA LEU A 7 14.89 9.75 -1.64
C LEU A 7 13.56 9.02 -1.82
N GLY A 8 12.54 9.68 -2.35
CA GLY A 8 11.24 9.08 -2.61
C GLY A 8 11.31 7.96 -3.66
N ASN A 9 11.97 8.18 -4.77
CA ASN A 9 12.14 7.17 -5.82
C ASN A 9 12.97 5.97 -5.37
N LYS A 10 14.02 6.19 -4.57
CA LYS A 10 14.83 5.11 -3.98
C LYS A 10 14.01 4.29 -2.98
N PHE A 11 13.19 4.94 -2.16
CA PHE A 11 12.28 4.28 -1.22
C PHE A 11 11.25 3.41 -1.96
N LEU A 12 10.63 3.93 -3.01
CA LEU A 12 9.69 3.16 -3.84
C LEU A 12 10.35 1.99 -4.55
N ALA A 13 11.61 2.13 -4.99
CA ALA A 13 12.37 1.03 -5.57
C ALA A 13 12.58 -0.10 -4.55
N ASN A 14 12.91 0.23 -3.29
CA ASN A 14 13.03 -0.77 -2.22
C ASN A 14 11.71 -1.50 -1.97
N ILE A 15 10.57 -0.79 -1.96
CA ILE A 15 9.25 -1.43 -1.80
C ILE A 15 8.97 -2.40 -2.97
N ARG A 16 9.37 -2.06 -4.20
CA ARG A 16 9.18 -2.94 -5.37
C ARG A 16 9.85 -4.31 -5.20
N GLU A 17 10.97 -4.37 -4.51
CA GLU A 17 11.75 -5.58 -4.29
C GLU A 17 11.24 -6.47 -3.15
N THR A 18 10.27 -6.00 -2.36
CA THR A 18 9.69 -6.76 -1.24
C THR A 18 8.48 -7.58 -1.67
N ASP A 19 8.17 -8.64 -0.92
CA ASP A 19 7.01 -9.52 -1.17
C ASP A 19 5.74 -9.06 -0.45
N ALA A 20 5.88 -8.24 0.61
CA ALA A 20 4.77 -7.72 1.40
C ALA A 20 5.11 -6.34 1.99
N ILE A 21 4.11 -5.62 2.42
CA ILE A 21 4.23 -4.30 3.04
C ILE A 21 3.74 -4.36 4.49
N ILE A 22 4.51 -3.80 5.41
CA ILE A 22 4.05 -3.47 6.76
C ILE A 22 3.79 -1.98 6.80
N HIS A 23 2.52 -1.60 6.95
CA HIS A 23 2.10 -0.20 7.04
C HIS A 23 1.90 0.19 8.49
N VAL A 24 2.86 0.93 9.05
CA VAL A 24 2.82 1.38 10.44
C VAL A 24 2.07 2.70 10.53
N LEU A 25 1.00 2.71 11.34
CA LEU A 25 0.13 3.86 11.56
C LEU A 25 0.25 4.34 13.00
N ARG A 26 0.40 5.65 13.19
CA ARG A 26 0.42 6.25 14.51
C ARG A 26 -1.00 6.37 15.05
N CYS A 27 -1.27 5.69 16.16
CA CYS A 27 -2.56 5.63 16.83
C CYS A 27 -2.47 6.06 18.31
N PHE A 28 -1.61 7.04 18.63
CA PHE A 28 -1.42 7.57 19.98
C PHE A 28 -1.15 9.07 19.94
N GLU A 29 -1.60 9.76 20.99
CA GLU A 29 -1.31 11.18 21.23
C GLU A 29 0.03 11.31 21.95
N ASN A 30 0.85 12.27 21.53
CA ASN A 30 2.08 12.65 22.21
C ASN A 30 2.43 14.10 21.86
N ASP A 31 2.30 14.99 22.84
CA ASP A 31 2.53 16.43 22.70
C ASP A 31 3.98 16.77 22.30
N ASN A 32 4.93 15.86 22.56
CA ASN A 32 6.35 16.04 22.22
C ASN A 32 6.69 15.64 20.77
N ILE A 33 5.77 15.00 20.07
CA ILE A 33 5.98 14.57 18.68
C ILE A 33 5.08 15.37 17.76
N THR A 34 5.67 16.28 17.00
CA THR A 34 4.93 17.08 16.03
C THR A 34 4.39 16.19 14.92
N HIS A 35 3.07 16.24 14.69
CA HIS A 35 2.46 15.68 13.50
C HIS A 35 2.48 16.72 12.40
N VAL A 36 2.81 16.33 11.16
CA VAL A 36 2.96 17.25 10.03
C VAL A 36 1.68 18.05 9.78
N ASP A 37 0.52 17.47 10.02
CA ASP A 37 -0.80 18.10 9.82
C ASP A 37 -1.52 18.48 11.13
N GLY A 38 -0.83 18.50 12.27
CA GLY A 38 -1.31 19.02 13.55
C GLY A 38 -2.25 18.11 14.33
N THR A 39 -2.92 17.12 13.71
CA THR A 39 -3.83 16.18 14.37
C THR A 39 -3.51 14.74 14.00
N ILE A 40 -3.72 13.81 14.94
CA ILE A 40 -3.57 12.37 14.70
C ILE A 40 -4.80 11.87 13.94
N ASP A 41 -4.57 11.37 12.72
CA ASP A 41 -5.60 10.74 11.89
C ASP A 41 -4.97 9.60 11.07
N PRO A 42 -4.93 8.38 11.63
CA PRO A 42 -4.30 7.24 10.97
C PRO A 42 -5.00 6.82 9.66
N VAL A 43 -6.29 7.09 9.52
CA VAL A 43 -7.04 6.78 8.29
C VAL A 43 -6.59 7.72 7.17
N ARG A 44 -6.52 9.02 7.43
CA ARG A 44 -6.00 10.00 6.48
C ARG A 44 -4.55 9.69 6.09
N ASP A 45 -3.70 9.36 7.06
CA ASP A 45 -2.30 9.02 6.79
C ASP A 45 -2.19 7.79 5.89
N LYS A 46 -3.04 6.76 6.13
CA LYS A 46 -3.15 5.58 5.27
C LYS A 46 -3.55 5.97 3.85
N GLU A 47 -4.61 6.76 3.69
CA GLU A 47 -5.14 7.17 2.38
C GLU A 47 -4.14 7.96 1.56
N ILE A 48 -3.35 8.83 2.19
CA ILE A 48 -2.28 9.59 1.53
C ILE A 48 -1.25 8.63 0.93
N ILE A 49 -0.77 7.66 1.70
CA ILE A 49 0.22 6.69 1.24
C ILE A 49 -0.37 5.77 0.16
N ASP A 50 -1.59 5.27 0.36
CA ASP A 50 -2.27 4.43 -0.64
C ASP A 50 -2.39 5.16 -1.98
N THR A 51 -2.81 6.42 -1.96
CA THR A 51 -2.91 7.25 -3.16
C THR A 51 -1.56 7.42 -3.85
N GLU A 52 -0.49 7.67 -3.10
CA GLU A 52 0.85 7.82 -3.66
C GLU A 52 1.34 6.53 -4.35
N LEU A 53 1.12 5.37 -3.71
CA LEU A 53 1.47 4.07 -4.28
C LEU A 53 0.62 3.73 -5.51
N GLN A 54 -0.68 4.01 -5.48
CA GLN A 54 -1.61 3.79 -6.57
C GLN A 54 -1.25 4.63 -7.81
N LEU A 55 -0.87 5.89 -7.62
CA LEU A 55 -0.43 6.76 -8.71
C LEU A 55 0.85 6.22 -9.37
N LYS A 56 1.79 5.69 -8.58
CA LYS A 56 3.02 5.07 -9.12
C LYS A 56 2.74 3.76 -9.87
N ASP A 57 1.78 2.98 -9.43
CA ASP A 57 1.34 1.80 -10.14
C ASP A 57 0.63 2.18 -11.44
N LEU A 58 -0.20 3.21 -11.43
CA LEU A 58 -0.88 3.72 -12.62
C LEU A 58 0.13 4.13 -13.70
N GLU A 59 1.18 4.89 -13.35
CA GLU A 59 2.28 5.25 -14.26
C GLU A 59 2.94 3.99 -14.88
N THR A 60 3.17 2.96 -14.06
CA THR A 60 3.77 1.69 -14.51
C THR A 60 2.86 0.95 -15.48
N VAL A 61 1.57 0.84 -15.16
CA VAL A 61 0.56 0.17 -15.97
C VAL A 61 0.36 0.89 -17.30
N GLU A 62 0.23 2.21 -17.31
CA GLU A 62 0.09 3.01 -18.53
C GLU A 62 1.29 2.89 -19.45
N SER A 63 2.50 2.93 -18.89
CA SER A 63 3.73 2.69 -19.66
C SER A 63 3.73 1.32 -20.34
N ARG A 64 3.27 0.26 -19.65
CA ARG A 64 3.19 -1.08 -20.22
C ARG A 64 2.08 -1.18 -21.28
N ILE A 65 0.92 -0.56 -21.05
CA ILE A 65 -0.17 -0.47 -22.04
C ILE A 65 0.35 0.14 -23.35
N GLY A 66 1.08 1.24 -23.26
CA GLY A 66 1.68 1.89 -24.44
C GLY A 66 2.60 0.98 -25.27
N LYS A 67 3.30 0.05 -24.61
CA LYS A 67 4.19 -0.92 -25.28
C LYS A 67 3.44 -2.06 -25.94
N VAL A 68 2.37 -2.57 -25.34
CA VAL A 68 1.66 -3.76 -25.85
C VAL A 68 0.50 -3.44 -26.77
N SER A 69 -0.04 -2.22 -26.75
CA SER A 69 -1.25 -1.82 -27.49
C SER A 69 -1.14 -2.07 -29.00
N LYS A 70 0.02 -1.79 -29.59
CA LYS A 70 0.24 -2.01 -31.03
C LYS A 70 0.19 -3.49 -31.40
N GLN A 71 0.84 -4.35 -30.61
CA GLN A 71 0.85 -5.80 -30.83
C GLN A 71 -0.55 -6.42 -30.60
N ALA A 72 -1.25 -5.95 -29.56
CA ALA A 72 -2.64 -6.36 -29.31
C ALA A 72 -3.56 -6.01 -30.49
N ALA A 73 -3.38 -4.83 -31.12
CA ALA A 73 -4.15 -4.41 -32.29
C ALA A 73 -3.88 -5.24 -33.55
N THR A 74 -2.68 -5.83 -33.69
CA THR A 74 -2.34 -6.69 -34.82
C THR A 74 -2.85 -8.15 -34.68
N GLY A 75 -3.54 -8.46 -33.59
CA GLY A 75 -4.17 -9.77 -33.39
C GLY A 75 -3.34 -10.76 -32.58
N ASP A 76 -2.18 -10.35 -32.03
CA ASP A 76 -1.39 -11.19 -31.11
C ASP A 76 -2.22 -11.52 -29.86
N LYS A 77 -2.50 -12.81 -29.65
CA LYS A 77 -3.36 -13.30 -28.56
C LYS A 77 -2.75 -13.03 -27.19
N THR A 78 -1.42 -13.15 -27.06
CA THR A 78 -0.71 -12.91 -25.81
C THR A 78 -0.73 -11.44 -25.45
N ALA A 79 -0.46 -10.58 -26.43
CA ALA A 79 -0.53 -9.13 -26.25
C ALA A 79 -1.96 -8.65 -25.93
N LYS A 80 -2.99 -9.26 -26.56
CA LYS A 80 -4.39 -8.98 -26.22
C LYS A 80 -4.71 -9.32 -24.77
N ARG A 81 -4.35 -10.54 -24.31
CA ARG A 81 -4.59 -10.97 -22.93
C ARG A 81 -3.90 -10.00 -21.95
N LEU A 82 -2.64 -9.67 -22.22
CA LEU A 82 -1.88 -8.72 -21.38
C LEU A 82 -2.54 -7.33 -21.36
N PHE A 83 -2.98 -6.84 -22.51
CA PHE A 83 -3.68 -5.56 -22.62
C PHE A 83 -4.97 -5.54 -21.78
N ASP A 84 -5.75 -6.62 -21.80
CA ASP A 84 -6.99 -6.76 -21.02
C ASP A 84 -6.72 -6.74 -19.51
N ILE A 85 -5.68 -7.46 -19.04
CA ILE A 85 -5.28 -7.45 -17.63
C ILE A 85 -4.84 -6.04 -17.21
N LEU A 86 -3.98 -5.40 -17.99
CA LEU A 86 -3.50 -4.05 -17.73
C LEU A 86 -4.64 -3.02 -17.71
N SER A 87 -5.64 -3.18 -18.59
CA SER A 87 -6.82 -2.31 -18.61
C SER A 87 -7.66 -2.44 -17.35
N ARG A 88 -7.77 -3.66 -16.78
CA ARG A 88 -8.45 -3.91 -15.49
C ARG A 88 -7.70 -3.26 -14.34
N TYR A 89 -6.37 -3.38 -14.29
CA TYR A 89 -5.55 -2.68 -13.30
C TYR A 89 -5.70 -1.17 -13.41
N LYS A 90 -5.61 -0.63 -14.63
CA LYS A 90 -5.80 0.80 -14.87
C LYS A 90 -7.14 1.29 -14.33
N ALA A 91 -8.23 0.60 -14.67
CA ALA A 91 -9.59 0.97 -14.23
C ALA A 91 -9.74 0.95 -12.70
N ALA A 92 -9.12 -0.01 -12.01
CA ALA A 92 -9.13 -0.07 -10.55
C ALA A 92 -8.34 1.09 -9.93
N LEU A 93 -7.11 1.35 -10.41
CA LEU A 93 -6.25 2.41 -9.92
C LEU A 93 -6.84 3.80 -10.15
N GLU A 94 -7.47 4.06 -11.30
CA GLU A 94 -8.19 5.31 -11.60
C GLU A 94 -9.41 5.55 -10.67
N GLN A 95 -9.96 4.47 -10.10
CA GLN A 95 -11.03 4.54 -9.09
C GLN A 95 -10.49 4.66 -7.64
N GLY A 96 -9.18 4.84 -7.46
CA GLY A 96 -8.55 4.88 -6.14
C GLY A 96 -8.52 3.53 -5.44
N LYS A 97 -8.58 2.42 -6.19
CA LYS A 97 -8.48 1.05 -5.66
C LYS A 97 -7.10 0.50 -5.90
N SER A 98 -6.59 -0.25 -4.94
CA SER A 98 -5.30 -0.93 -5.05
C SER A 98 -5.33 -2.05 -6.09
N ALA A 99 -4.21 -2.34 -6.74
CA ALA A 99 -4.11 -3.40 -7.75
C ALA A 99 -4.51 -4.78 -7.20
N ARG A 100 -4.28 -5.04 -5.90
CA ARG A 100 -4.67 -6.29 -5.23
C ARG A 100 -6.17 -6.58 -5.24
N THR A 101 -7.01 -5.56 -5.49
CA THR A 101 -8.48 -5.73 -5.59
C THR A 101 -8.91 -6.32 -6.93
N VAL A 102 -8.02 -6.36 -7.92
CA VAL A 102 -8.31 -6.95 -9.22
C VAL A 102 -8.18 -8.47 -9.14
N GLU A 103 -9.29 -9.16 -9.34
CA GLU A 103 -9.28 -10.61 -9.39
C GLU A 103 -8.64 -11.12 -10.67
N LEU A 104 -7.56 -11.89 -10.53
CA LEU A 104 -6.84 -12.53 -11.63
C LEU A 104 -6.66 -14.01 -11.33
N ASP A 105 -6.72 -14.84 -12.37
CA ASP A 105 -6.30 -16.23 -12.25
C ASP A 105 -4.77 -16.36 -12.08
N LYS A 106 -4.29 -17.58 -11.81
CA LYS A 106 -2.87 -17.83 -11.56
C LYS A 106 -1.98 -17.54 -12.78
N GLU A 107 -2.50 -17.74 -13.99
CA GLU A 107 -1.75 -17.51 -15.24
C GLU A 107 -1.66 -16.01 -15.52
N ASP A 108 -2.76 -15.28 -15.33
CA ASP A 108 -2.80 -13.83 -15.48
C ASP A 108 -1.87 -13.15 -14.47
N ARG A 109 -1.86 -13.60 -13.20
CA ARG A 109 -0.90 -13.11 -12.20
C ARG A 109 0.56 -13.32 -12.61
N LYS A 110 0.88 -14.49 -13.18
CA LYS A 110 2.24 -14.74 -13.69
C LYS A 110 2.60 -13.83 -14.85
N ALA A 111 1.66 -13.56 -15.75
CA ALA A 111 1.88 -12.73 -16.94
C ALA A 111 2.22 -11.27 -16.59
N VAL A 112 1.85 -10.78 -15.41
CA VAL A 112 2.06 -9.39 -14.95
C VAL A 112 2.97 -9.28 -13.75
N HIS A 113 3.53 -10.39 -13.24
CA HIS A 113 4.39 -10.42 -12.06
C HIS A 113 5.62 -9.50 -12.20
N ASP A 114 6.14 -9.37 -13.41
CA ASP A 114 7.29 -8.51 -13.73
C ASP A 114 7.01 -7.00 -13.63
N LEU A 115 5.75 -6.59 -13.45
CA LEU A 115 5.39 -5.19 -13.19
C LEU A 115 5.80 -4.74 -11.78
N HIS A 116 5.91 -5.68 -10.84
CA HIS A 116 6.22 -5.39 -9.43
C HIS A 116 5.36 -4.26 -8.87
N LEU A 117 4.02 -4.32 -9.10
CA LEU A 117 3.10 -3.30 -8.63
C LEU A 117 3.16 -3.19 -7.11
N LEU A 118 3.22 -1.96 -6.62
CA LEU A 118 3.34 -1.65 -5.19
C LEU A 118 2.07 -2.05 -4.44
N THR A 119 0.91 -1.77 -5.04
CA THR A 119 -0.39 -2.00 -4.43
C THR A 119 -0.98 -3.39 -4.70
N ASP A 120 -0.26 -4.28 -5.42
CA ASP A 120 -0.64 -5.69 -5.61
C ASP A 120 -0.11 -6.59 -4.48
N LYS A 121 0.80 -6.08 -3.66
CA LYS A 121 1.42 -6.81 -2.54
C LYS A 121 0.46 -6.94 -1.35
N PRO A 122 0.55 -8.04 -0.57
CA PRO A 122 -0.12 -8.14 0.72
C PRO A 122 0.30 -7.02 1.68
N VAL A 123 -0.62 -6.54 2.49
CA VAL A 123 -0.37 -5.51 3.50
C VAL A 123 -0.74 -6.02 4.88
N LEU A 124 0.16 -5.80 5.85
CA LEU A 124 -0.12 -5.89 7.28
C LEU A 124 -0.17 -4.46 7.85
N TYR A 125 -1.28 -4.09 8.45
CA TYR A 125 -1.40 -2.82 9.17
C TYR A 125 -0.92 -2.98 10.61
N VAL A 126 -0.03 -2.10 11.06
CA VAL A 126 0.46 -2.06 12.44
C VAL A 126 0.04 -0.74 13.06
N CYS A 127 -0.91 -0.78 13.98
CA CYS A 127 -1.32 0.36 14.76
C CYS A 127 -0.39 0.52 15.97
N ASN A 128 0.49 1.53 15.94
CA ASN A 128 1.35 1.88 17.06
C ASN A 128 0.56 2.75 18.05
N VAL A 129 0.38 2.26 19.25
CA VAL A 129 -0.42 2.85 20.32
C VAL A 129 0.44 3.17 21.55
N ASP A 130 -0.14 3.88 22.51
CA ASP A 130 0.42 4.03 23.86
C ASP A 130 0.28 2.72 24.68
N GLU A 131 1.02 2.62 25.77
CA GLU A 131 1.02 1.44 26.67
C GLU A 131 -0.39 1.07 27.13
N LYS A 132 -1.20 2.07 27.51
CA LYS A 132 -2.56 1.86 28.02
C LYS A 132 -3.49 1.23 27.00
N SER A 133 -3.24 1.49 25.73
CA SER A 133 -4.03 1.00 24.61
C SER A 133 -3.51 -0.31 24.02
N ALA A 134 -2.37 -0.84 24.49
CA ALA A 134 -1.71 -2.02 23.94
C ALA A 134 -2.61 -3.27 23.93
N ALA A 135 -3.39 -3.47 24.99
CA ALA A 135 -4.22 -4.68 25.13
C ALA A 135 -5.55 -4.61 24.37
N LYS A 136 -6.16 -3.45 24.25
CA LYS A 136 -7.55 -3.29 23.74
C LYS A 136 -7.66 -2.38 22.52
N GLY A 137 -6.61 -1.63 22.20
CA GLY A 137 -6.66 -0.56 21.21
C GLY A 137 -7.33 0.70 21.77
N ASN A 138 -7.68 1.60 20.86
CA ASN A 138 -8.36 2.86 21.12
C ASN A 138 -9.23 3.28 19.91
N SER A 139 -9.85 4.45 19.97
CA SER A 139 -10.71 4.94 18.89
C SER A 139 -10.00 5.09 17.53
N HIS A 140 -8.70 5.38 17.51
CA HIS A 140 -7.90 5.45 16.30
C HIS A 140 -7.74 4.06 15.66
N VAL A 141 -7.49 3.04 16.48
CA VAL A 141 -7.42 1.64 16.02
C VAL A 141 -8.75 1.18 15.44
N ASP A 142 -9.87 1.54 16.11
CA ASP A 142 -11.21 1.19 15.64
C ASP A 142 -11.52 1.85 14.28
N ALA A 143 -11.11 3.11 14.09
CA ALA A 143 -11.25 3.81 12.82
C ALA A 143 -10.44 3.13 11.70
N VAL A 144 -9.20 2.68 11.98
CA VAL A 144 -8.40 1.92 11.01
C VAL A 144 -9.05 0.58 10.69
N ARG A 145 -9.56 -0.17 11.68
CA ARG A 145 -10.27 -1.44 11.46
C ARG A 145 -11.45 -1.28 10.51
N GLU A 146 -12.24 -0.22 10.70
CA GLU A 146 -13.38 0.06 9.82
C GLU A 146 -12.91 0.43 8.41
N ALA A 147 -11.85 1.23 8.30
CA ALA A 147 -11.32 1.66 7.00
C ALA A 147 -10.73 0.50 6.16
N ILE A 148 -10.20 -0.53 6.81
CA ILE A 148 -9.61 -1.70 6.11
C ILE A 148 -10.53 -2.91 6.02
N ARG A 149 -11.76 -2.82 6.51
CA ARG A 149 -12.70 -3.95 6.62
C ARG A 149 -12.84 -4.76 5.34
N ASP A 150 -12.87 -4.09 4.20
CA ASP A 150 -13.08 -4.70 2.88
C ASP A 150 -11.76 -4.99 2.14
N GLU A 151 -10.60 -4.79 2.78
CA GLU A 151 -9.28 -4.97 2.15
C GLU A 151 -8.71 -6.39 2.28
N ASN A 152 -9.34 -7.27 3.06
CA ASN A 152 -8.82 -8.59 3.43
C ASN A 152 -7.37 -8.53 3.97
N ALA A 153 -7.09 -7.53 4.79
CA ALA A 153 -5.79 -7.27 5.40
C ALA A 153 -5.84 -7.51 6.91
N GLU A 154 -4.72 -7.93 7.47
CA GLU A 154 -4.56 -8.11 8.92
C GLU A 154 -4.16 -6.79 9.60
N LEU A 155 -4.53 -6.65 10.89
CA LEU A 155 -4.16 -5.53 11.74
C LEU A 155 -3.55 -6.02 13.03
N LEU A 156 -2.40 -5.49 13.37
CA LEU A 156 -1.69 -5.74 14.63
C LEU A 156 -1.62 -4.45 15.46
N ILE A 157 -1.80 -4.57 16.77
CA ILE A 157 -1.63 -3.47 17.72
C ILE A 157 -0.28 -3.65 18.41
N VAL A 158 0.55 -2.61 18.43
CA VAL A 158 1.88 -2.61 19.05
C VAL A 158 2.07 -1.33 19.87
N ALA A 159 2.59 -1.44 21.07
CA ALA A 159 3.08 -0.32 21.87
C ALA A 159 4.62 -0.26 21.75
N ALA A 160 5.12 0.32 20.66
CA ALA A 160 6.53 0.23 20.31
C ALA A 160 7.48 0.84 21.35
N ALA A 161 7.04 1.87 22.09
CA ALA A 161 7.83 2.44 23.20
C ALA A 161 8.02 1.42 24.33
N THR A 162 6.94 0.74 24.72
CA THR A 162 6.98 -0.31 25.77
C THR A 162 7.84 -1.50 25.34
N GLU A 163 7.75 -1.92 24.07
CA GLU A 163 8.61 -3.00 23.54
C GLU A 163 10.10 -2.60 23.56
N ALA A 164 10.41 -1.33 23.27
CA ALA A 164 11.78 -0.83 23.36
C ALA A 164 12.30 -0.84 24.80
N ASP A 165 11.48 -0.37 25.78
CA ASP A 165 11.83 -0.39 27.19
C ASP A 165 12.08 -1.82 27.71
N ILE A 166 11.26 -2.80 27.28
CA ILE A 166 11.46 -4.22 27.61
C ILE A 166 12.78 -4.76 27.04
N ALA A 167 13.09 -4.41 25.81
CA ALA A 167 14.33 -4.85 25.14
C ALA A 167 15.60 -4.31 25.82
N GLU A 168 15.52 -3.18 26.54
CA GLU A 168 16.64 -2.64 27.30
C GLU A 168 16.85 -3.34 28.68
N LEU A 169 15.91 -4.18 29.11
CA LEU A 169 15.99 -4.94 30.37
C LEU A 169 16.70 -6.29 30.24
N GLU A 170 16.92 -6.76 29.02
CA GLU A 170 17.67 -8.00 28.70
C GLU A 170 19.17 -7.70 28.47
#